data_5eda0b1af2ffe8cd3f684c629eddd15d
#
_entry.id   5eda0b1af2ffe8cd3f684c629eddd15d
#
_cell.length_a   1.000
_cell.length_b   1.000
_cell.length_c   1.000
_cell.angle_alpha   90.00
_cell.angle_beta   90.00
_cell.angle_gamma   90.00
#
_symmetry.space_group_name_H-M   'P 1'
#
loop_
_entity.id
_entity.type
_entity.pdbx_description
1 polymer ?
#
loop_
_entity_poly.entity_id
_entity_poly.type
_entity_poly.pdbx_seq_one_letter_code
_entity_poly.pdbx_strand_id
1 'polypeptide(L)'
;DSPLFATGKALLILPADAPHVPVPSIRAGVGDVDIADALAQLDAQVVQAEGGAALNGLLAAADVIDELNLSLSPQINGGAGPRLTSGAPALSHRMQLAHVLEDDGFLFTRYLRAR
;
A
#
# COMPACT_ATOMS: atom_id res chain seq x y z
N ASP A 1 -20.65 8.93 -6.91
CA ASP A 1 -20.77 7.86 -7.92
C ASP A 1 -19.51 7.81 -8.77
N SER A 2 -18.64 6.85 -8.51
CA SER A 2 -17.43 6.64 -9.34
C SER A 2 -17.75 5.58 -10.42
N PRO A 3 -17.39 5.83 -11.69
CA PRO A 3 -17.53 4.84 -12.75
C PRO A 3 -16.81 3.52 -12.46
N LEU A 4 -15.83 3.54 -11.57
CA LEU A 4 -15.04 2.37 -11.15
C LEU A 4 -15.94 1.25 -10.61
N PHE A 5 -16.98 1.58 -9.83
CA PHE A 5 -17.89 0.58 -9.26
C PHE A 5 -18.85 -0.01 -10.28
N ALA A 6 -19.08 0.67 -11.41
CA ALA A 6 -19.90 0.13 -12.50
C ALA A 6 -19.25 -1.07 -13.21
N THR A 7 -17.95 -1.26 -13.06
CA THR A 7 -17.22 -2.39 -13.66
C THR A 7 -17.49 -3.73 -12.97
N GLY A 8 -18.06 -3.73 -11.76
CA GLY A 8 -18.22 -4.91 -10.90
C GLY A 8 -16.91 -5.51 -10.37
N LYS A 9 -15.77 -4.81 -10.59
CA LYS A 9 -14.42 -5.26 -10.19
C LYS A 9 -13.83 -4.46 -9.03
N ALA A 10 -14.55 -3.45 -8.54
CA ALA A 10 -14.10 -2.61 -7.44
C ALA A 10 -14.85 -2.97 -6.16
N LEU A 11 -14.14 -2.88 -5.04
CA LEU A 11 -14.72 -2.98 -3.70
C LEU A 11 -14.09 -1.93 -2.78
N LEU A 12 -14.78 -1.62 -1.70
CA LEU A 12 -14.26 -0.76 -0.63
C LEU A 12 -13.77 -1.60 0.55
N ILE A 13 -12.72 -1.14 1.20
CA ILE A 13 -12.29 -1.66 2.50
C ILE A 13 -12.62 -0.59 3.54
N LEU A 14 -13.41 -0.95 4.54
CA LEU A 14 -13.99 -0.04 5.53
C LEU A 14 -13.91 -0.66 6.93
N PRO A 15 -13.87 0.17 8.02
CA PRO A 15 -14.08 -0.34 9.36
C PRO A 15 -15.47 -1.01 9.49
N ALA A 16 -15.61 -1.94 10.41
CA ALA A 16 -16.84 -2.69 10.62
C ALA A 16 -18.04 -1.80 11.03
N ASP A 17 -17.73 -0.73 11.76
CA ASP A 17 -18.69 0.27 12.25
C ASP A 17 -18.97 1.42 11.25
N ALA A 18 -18.34 1.42 10.09
CA ALA A 18 -18.62 2.42 9.06
C ALA A 18 -20.07 2.31 8.55
N PRO A 19 -20.68 3.43 8.15
CA PRO A 19 -22.03 3.42 7.58
C PRO A 19 -22.17 2.44 6.41
N HIS A 20 -23.39 1.98 6.19
CA HIS A 20 -23.70 1.13 5.03
C HIS A 20 -23.40 1.87 3.71
N VAL A 21 -22.78 1.16 2.76
CA VAL A 21 -22.48 1.66 1.43
C VAL A 21 -23.10 0.71 0.38
N PRO A 22 -23.70 1.23 -0.69
CA PRO A 22 -24.38 0.42 -1.71
C PRO A 22 -23.39 -0.15 -2.75
N VAL A 23 -22.20 -0.56 -2.32
CA VAL A 23 -21.14 -1.13 -3.17
C VAL A 23 -20.49 -2.31 -2.44
N PRO A 24 -19.90 -3.27 -3.17
CA PRO A 24 -19.16 -4.36 -2.54
C PRO A 24 -18.11 -3.83 -1.56
N SER A 25 -18.05 -4.41 -0.38
CA SER A 25 -17.10 -3.97 0.64
C SER A 25 -16.60 -5.11 1.53
N ILE A 26 -15.34 -4.98 1.95
CA ILE A 26 -14.74 -5.74 3.05
C ILE A 26 -14.82 -4.89 4.30
N ARG A 27 -15.23 -5.49 5.40
CA ARG A 27 -15.31 -4.85 6.72
C ARG A 27 -14.25 -5.45 7.63
N ALA A 28 -13.32 -4.59 8.11
CA ALA A 28 -12.20 -5.00 8.95
C ALA A 28 -11.82 -3.89 9.94
N GLY A 29 -11.68 -4.23 11.22
CA GLY A 29 -11.40 -3.27 12.29
C GLY A 29 -12.63 -2.52 12.79
N VAL A 30 -12.44 -1.69 13.81
CA VAL A 30 -13.46 -0.82 14.43
C VAL A 30 -12.86 0.57 14.61
N GLY A 31 -13.57 1.60 14.16
CA GLY A 31 -13.07 2.99 14.09
C GLY A 31 -12.10 3.17 12.92
N ASP A 32 -11.03 2.41 12.88
CA ASP A 32 -10.05 2.38 11.78
C ASP A 32 -10.03 1.01 11.09
N VAL A 33 -9.51 0.98 9.86
CA VAL A 33 -9.35 -0.27 9.11
C VAL A 33 -8.21 -1.10 9.71
N ASP A 34 -8.53 -2.35 10.08
CA ASP A 34 -7.51 -3.38 10.31
C ASP A 34 -7.05 -3.92 8.94
N ILE A 35 -5.89 -3.47 8.50
CA ILE A 35 -5.40 -3.79 7.15
C ILE A 35 -4.97 -5.26 7.03
N ALA A 36 -4.48 -5.88 8.10
CA ALA A 36 -4.10 -7.29 8.08
C ALA A 36 -5.34 -8.19 7.96
N ASP A 37 -6.39 -7.90 8.72
CA ASP A 37 -7.68 -8.59 8.61
C ASP A 37 -8.32 -8.36 7.23
N ALA A 38 -8.28 -7.12 6.73
CA ALA A 38 -8.79 -6.81 5.40
C ALA A 38 -8.10 -7.61 4.30
N LEU A 39 -6.78 -7.71 4.35
CA LEU A 39 -6.00 -8.49 3.38
C LEU A 39 -6.29 -9.99 3.48
N ALA A 40 -6.49 -10.50 4.69
CA ALA A 40 -6.84 -11.91 4.91
C ALA A 40 -8.21 -12.29 4.33
N GLN A 41 -9.12 -11.33 4.17
CA GLN A 41 -10.43 -11.52 3.56
C GLN A 41 -10.40 -11.47 2.02
N LEU A 42 -9.29 -11.03 1.41
CA LEU A 42 -9.13 -11.03 -0.03
C LEU A 42 -8.80 -12.45 -0.53
N ASP A 43 -9.57 -12.94 -1.49
CA ASP A 43 -9.25 -14.18 -2.22
C ASP A 43 -8.21 -13.88 -3.31
N ALA A 44 -6.98 -13.57 -2.88
CA ALA A 44 -5.90 -13.18 -3.77
C ALA A 44 -4.55 -13.73 -3.28
N GLN A 45 -3.78 -14.30 -4.20
CA GLN A 45 -2.42 -14.78 -3.90
C GLN A 45 -1.41 -13.63 -3.83
N VAL A 46 -1.64 -12.57 -4.59
CA VAL A 46 -0.80 -11.38 -4.66
C VAL A 46 -1.69 -10.14 -4.64
N VAL A 47 -1.34 -9.19 -3.80
CA VAL A 47 -1.99 -7.88 -3.73
C VAL A 47 -0.95 -6.81 -4.05
N GLN A 48 -1.21 -6.04 -5.09
CA GLN A 48 -0.38 -4.89 -5.44
C GLN A 48 -0.99 -3.63 -4.82
N ALA A 49 -0.18 -2.89 -4.06
CA ALA A 49 -0.55 -1.60 -3.48
C ALA A 49 0.20 -0.46 -4.19
N GLU A 50 -0.52 0.56 -4.62
CA GLU A 50 0.04 1.72 -5.31
C GLU A 50 0.00 3.00 -4.45
N GLY A 51 -0.14 2.82 -3.16
CA GLY A 51 -0.13 3.91 -2.17
C GLY A 51 -1.44 4.73 -2.21
N GLY A 52 -1.51 6.06 -1.77
CA GLY A 52 -0.36 6.90 -1.34
C GLY A 52 0.28 6.61 0.02
N ALA A 53 0.97 7.64 0.47
CA ALA A 53 1.83 7.54 1.65
C ALA A 53 1.10 7.07 2.93
N ALA A 54 -0.16 7.45 3.12
CA ALA A 54 -0.96 7.00 4.26
C ALA A 54 -1.26 5.50 4.20
N LEU A 55 -1.68 4.98 3.03
CA LEU A 55 -1.87 3.53 2.85
C LEU A 55 -0.55 2.78 3.04
N ASN A 56 0.54 3.27 2.47
CA ASN A 56 1.87 2.67 2.67
C ASN A 56 2.27 2.66 4.16
N GLY A 57 1.90 3.70 4.91
CA GLY A 57 2.11 3.78 6.35
C GLY A 57 1.34 2.71 7.11
N LEU A 58 0.07 2.48 6.78
CA LEU A 58 -0.76 1.42 7.38
C LEU A 58 -0.20 0.03 7.08
N LEU A 59 0.16 -0.23 5.82
CA LEU A 59 0.76 -1.50 5.40
C LEU A 59 2.09 -1.77 6.11
N ALA A 60 2.93 -0.75 6.25
CA ALA A 60 4.20 -0.86 6.97
C ALA A 60 3.98 -1.09 8.47
N ALA A 61 3.04 -0.39 9.11
CA ALA A 61 2.71 -0.56 10.52
C ALA A 61 2.19 -1.97 10.82
N ALA A 62 1.42 -2.56 9.90
CA ALA A 62 0.91 -3.92 10.02
C ALA A 62 1.94 -5.01 9.65
N ASP A 63 3.14 -4.64 9.19
CA ASP A 63 4.22 -5.53 8.70
C ASP A 63 3.76 -6.53 7.62
N VAL A 64 2.90 -6.06 6.70
CA VAL A 64 2.33 -6.88 5.62
C VAL A 64 2.95 -6.62 4.25
N ILE A 65 4.03 -5.83 4.18
CA ILE A 65 4.75 -5.57 2.94
C ILE A 65 5.80 -6.66 2.74
N ASP A 66 5.62 -7.50 1.74
CA ASP A 66 6.57 -8.56 1.37
C ASP A 66 7.59 -8.07 0.35
N GLU A 67 7.18 -7.18 -0.54
CA GLU A 67 7.99 -6.68 -1.63
C GLU A 67 7.77 -5.17 -1.82
N LEU A 68 8.86 -4.45 -2.08
CA LEU A 68 8.85 -3.03 -2.44
C LEU A 68 9.55 -2.84 -3.79
N ASN A 69 8.81 -2.35 -4.77
CA ASN A 69 9.33 -1.90 -6.04
C ASN A 69 9.39 -0.37 -6.03
N LEU A 70 10.59 0.19 -6.14
CA LEU A 70 10.81 1.62 -6.03
C LEU A 70 11.59 2.12 -7.25
N SER A 71 11.04 3.15 -7.91
CA SER A 71 11.71 3.86 -8.99
C SER A 71 12.32 5.15 -8.44
N LEU A 72 13.60 5.36 -8.73
CA LEU A 72 14.32 6.60 -8.44
C LEU A 72 14.58 7.36 -9.74
N SER A 73 14.06 8.58 -9.82
CA SER A 73 14.31 9.49 -10.92
C SER A 73 15.68 10.17 -10.75
N PRO A 74 16.44 10.41 -11.83
CA PRO A 74 17.70 11.14 -11.79
C PRO A 74 17.49 12.67 -11.70
N GLN A 75 16.59 13.11 -10.82
CA GLN A 75 16.22 14.52 -10.65
C GLN A 75 16.39 14.96 -9.21
N ILE A 76 16.83 16.19 -9.02
CA ILE A 76 16.80 16.86 -7.73
C ILE A 76 15.59 17.76 -7.68
N ASN A 77 14.64 17.44 -6.81
CA ASN A 77 13.44 18.24 -6.59
C ASN A 77 13.48 18.88 -5.20
N GLY A 78 13.09 20.15 -5.14
CA GLY A 78 12.89 20.87 -3.89
C GLY A 78 11.42 20.87 -3.46
N GLY A 79 11.16 21.40 -2.27
CA GLY A 79 9.82 21.56 -1.73
C GLY A 79 9.43 20.52 -0.69
N ALA A 80 8.19 20.60 -0.18
CA ALA A 80 7.65 19.72 0.85
C ALA A 80 7.02 18.46 0.21
N GLY A 81 7.85 17.58 -0.36
CA GLY A 81 7.39 16.29 -0.87
C GLY A 81 7.00 15.31 0.25
N PRO A 82 5.99 14.46 0.04
CA PRO A 82 5.64 13.43 1.00
C PRO A 82 6.74 12.36 1.08
N ARG A 83 6.88 11.72 2.23
CA ARG A 83 7.66 10.49 2.37
C ARG A 83 6.94 9.33 1.69
N LEU A 84 7.65 8.21 1.50
CA LEU A 84 7.05 6.96 1.04
C LEU A 84 5.91 6.48 1.96
N THR A 85 6.07 6.70 3.27
CA THR A 85 5.07 6.38 4.29
C THR A 85 4.75 7.60 5.14
N SER A 86 3.48 7.74 5.57
CA SER A 86 3.04 8.74 6.54
C SER A 86 2.05 8.13 7.54
N GLY A 87 1.96 8.72 8.74
CA GLY A 87 1.04 8.26 9.78
C GLY A 87 1.42 6.96 10.50
N ALA A 88 2.46 6.27 10.06
CA ALA A 88 2.98 5.11 10.77
C ALA A 88 3.73 5.54 12.05
N PRO A 89 3.72 4.71 13.12
CA PRO A 89 4.61 4.90 14.26
C PRO A 89 6.08 4.76 13.83
N ALA A 90 7.01 5.11 14.72
CA ALA A 90 8.42 4.85 14.46
C ALA A 90 8.65 3.34 14.32
N LEU A 91 9.08 2.93 13.14
CA LEU A 91 9.36 1.54 12.80
C LEU A 91 10.58 1.45 11.87
N SER A 92 11.22 0.29 11.86
CA SER A 92 12.31 0.00 10.95
C SER A 92 12.22 -1.45 10.50
N HIS A 93 11.84 -1.66 9.26
CA HIS A 93 11.75 -2.98 8.65
C HIS A 93 12.93 -3.16 7.69
N ARG A 94 13.68 -4.24 7.89
CA ARG A 94 14.81 -4.54 7.00
C ARG A 94 14.30 -5.14 5.69
N MET A 95 14.78 -4.57 4.59
CA MET A 95 14.55 -5.07 3.24
C MET A 95 15.88 -5.54 2.64
N GLN A 96 15.83 -6.54 1.79
CA GLN A 96 16.97 -7.04 1.01
C GLN A 96 16.80 -6.66 -0.45
N LEU A 97 17.82 -6.05 -1.03
CA LEU A 97 17.83 -5.78 -2.46
C LEU A 97 17.87 -7.10 -3.23
N ALA A 98 16.84 -7.35 -4.03
CA ALA A 98 16.76 -8.52 -4.90
C ALA A 98 17.43 -8.25 -6.25
N HIS A 99 17.11 -7.13 -6.87
CA HIS A 99 17.82 -6.63 -8.05
C HIS A 99 17.57 -5.14 -8.26
N VAL A 100 18.36 -4.57 -9.14
CA VAL A 100 18.21 -3.21 -9.65
C VAL A 100 18.39 -3.23 -11.17
N LEU A 101 17.55 -2.47 -11.86
CA LEU A 101 17.67 -2.19 -13.28
C LEU A 101 17.95 -0.70 -13.44
N GLU A 102 18.67 -0.33 -14.48
CA GLU A 102 18.92 1.05 -14.86
C GLU A 102 18.47 1.26 -16.30
N ASP A 103 17.78 2.36 -16.55
CA ASP A 103 17.42 2.81 -17.89
C ASP A 103 17.31 4.34 -17.91
N ASP A 104 18.03 4.97 -18.80
CA ASP A 104 18.06 6.44 -18.97
C ASP A 104 18.28 7.20 -17.64
N GLY A 105 19.18 6.69 -16.80
CA GLY A 105 19.50 7.25 -15.48
C GLY A 105 18.49 6.96 -14.39
N PHE A 106 17.32 6.36 -14.70
CA PHE A 106 16.39 5.89 -13.67
C PHE A 106 16.88 4.58 -13.07
N LEU A 107 16.68 4.41 -11.77
CA LEU A 107 16.88 3.14 -11.09
C LEU A 107 15.53 2.52 -10.75
N PHE A 108 15.35 1.25 -11.10
CA PHE A 108 14.17 0.45 -10.75
C PHE A 108 14.62 -0.64 -9.80
N THR A 109 14.31 -0.49 -8.54
CA THR A 109 14.78 -1.38 -7.48
C THR A 109 13.67 -2.31 -7.01
N ARG A 110 14.02 -3.56 -6.73
CA ARG A 110 13.16 -4.55 -6.10
C ARG A 110 13.77 -4.97 -4.78
N TYR A 111 13.04 -4.76 -3.70
CA TYR A 111 13.40 -5.20 -2.37
C TYR A 111 12.42 -6.24 -1.85
N LEU A 112 12.93 -7.23 -1.16
CA LEU A 112 12.14 -8.25 -0.47
C LEU A 112 12.24 -8.06 1.04
N ARG A 113 11.15 -8.35 1.75
CA ARG A 113 11.11 -8.29 3.20
C ARG A 113 12.05 -9.35 3.80
N ALA A 114 13.00 -8.90 4.61
CA ALA A 114 13.86 -9.79 5.40
C ALA A 114 13.13 -10.12 6.72
N ARG A 115 12.55 -11.29 6.80
CA ARG A 115 11.94 -11.84 8.01
C ARG A 115 12.85 -12.87 8.67
#